data_8549c7dee42c15b994305159dc13b0b7
#
_entry.id   8549c7dee42c15b994305159dc13b0b7
#
_cell.length_a   1.000
_cell.length_b   1.000
_cell.length_c   1.000
_cell.angle_alpha   90.00
_cell.angle_beta   90.00
_cell.angle_gamma   90.00
#
_symmetry.space_group_name_H-M   'P 1'
#
loop_
_entity.id
_entity.type
_entity.pdbx_description
1 polymer ?
#
loop_
_entity_poly.entity_id
_entity_poly.type
_entity_poly.pdbx_seq_one_letter_code
_entity_poly.pdbx_strand_id
1 'polypeptide(L)'
;CAAAIGIAVYYLVLRQHVLRIQDTRAEVCVAVALTAVVLGGPVVALGIRVVTALARRSAAAAVTSLKVSLLTGALLALMVALSQSTAFTPAIDGPDPIAELRPITVNGRAEWLSLRGQDRSKPVLLFLSGGPGGSQLVAARHCFADLERDYVVVTWEQPGAAKSYSAINPADITLETYLSDGAAVTEILRREFGQDHIYL
;
A
#
# COMPACT_ATOMS: atom_id res chain seq x y z
N CYS A 1 4.67 -23.85 1.82
CA CYS A 1 5.41 -23.28 0.67
C CYS A 1 4.51 -22.91 -0.51
N ALA A 2 3.64 -23.83 -1.04
CA ALA A 2 2.81 -23.53 -2.21
C ALA A 2 1.85 -22.35 -2.01
N ALA A 3 1.25 -22.19 -0.84
CA ALA A 3 0.38 -21.06 -0.54
C ALA A 3 1.12 -19.72 -0.54
N ALA A 4 2.32 -19.65 0.05
CA ALA A 4 3.13 -18.44 0.08
C ALA A 4 3.60 -18.02 -1.33
N ILE A 5 3.94 -19.00 -2.17
CA ILE A 5 4.29 -18.77 -3.59
C ILE A 5 3.05 -18.28 -4.35
N GLY A 6 1.88 -18.87 -4.13
CA GLY A 6 0.62 -18.45 -4.74
C GLY A 6 0.25 -17.01 -4.38
N ILE A 7 0.50 -16.58 -3.14
CA ILE A 7 0.30 -15.20 -2.68
C ILE A 7 1.27 -14.24 -3.36
N ALA A 8 2.56 -14.60 -3.39
CA ALA A 8 3.57 -13.78 -4.04
C ALA A 8 3.28 -13.62 -5.53
N VAL A 9 2.90 -14.71 -6.22
CA VAL A 9 2.49 -14.68 -7.63
C VAL A 9 1.23 -13.84 -7.83
N TYR A 10 0.23 -13.92 -6.95
CA TYR A 10 -0.96 -13.10 -7.01
C TYR A 10 -0.64 -11.61 -6.85
N TYR A 11 0.11 -11.24 -5.81
CA TYR A 11 0.43 -9.83 -5.58
C TYR A 11 1.40 -9.24 -6.60
N LEU A 12 2.36 -10.03 -7.10
CA LEU A 12 3.39 -9.55 -8.01
C LEU A 12 2.99 -9.61 -9.49
N VAL A 13 2.17 -10.58 -9.87
CA VAL A 13 1.89 -10.85 -11.29
C VAL A 13 0.41 -10.67 -11.64
N LEU A 14 -0.50 -11.33 -10.93
CA LEU A 14 -1.92 -11.33 -11.28
C LEU A 14 -2.60 -9.99 -11.01
N ARG A 15 -2.26 -9.33 -9.91
CA ARG A 15 -2.85 -8.04 -9.56
C ARG A 15 -2.44 -6.93 -10.55
N GLN A 16 -1.25 -7.00 -11.12
CA GLN A 16 -0.76 -5.96 -12.05
C GLN A 16 -1.16 -6.19 -13.51
N HIS A 17 -1.30 -7.43 -13.96
CA HIS A 17 -1.43 -7.75 -15.37
C HIS A 17 -2.73 -8.41 -15.81
N VAL A 18 -3.44 -9.10 -14.91
CA VAL A 18 -4.61 -9.91 -15.30
C VAL A 18 -5.94 -9.32 -14.81
N LEU A 19 -5.95 -8.69 -13.63
CA LEU A 19 -7.17 -8.12 -13.06
C LEU A 19 -7.32 -6.64 -13.46
N ARG A 20 -7.50 -6.36 -14.74
CA ARG A 20 -8.15 -5.12 -15.22
C ARG A 20 -9.66 -5.16 -14.89
N ILE A 21 -10.01 -5.56 -13.68
CA ILE A 21 -11.40 -5.57 -13.24
C ILE A 21 -11.72 -4.15 -12.80
N GLN A 22 -12.47 -3.43 -13.59
CA GLN A 22 -12.98 -2.08 -13.30
C GLN A 22 -14.07 -2.06 -12.23
N ASP A 23 -14.44 -3.20 -11.67
CA ASP A 23 -15.45 -3.29 -10.62
C ASP A 23 -14.78 -3.42 -9.25
N THR A 24 -14.74 -2.30 -8.53
CA THR A 24 -14.18 -2.19 -7.17
C THR A 24 -14.78 -3.19 -6.18
N ARG A 25 -16.04 -3.63 -6.39
CA ARG A 25 -16.70 -4.64 -5.54
C ARG A 25 -16.12 -6.03 -5.77
N ALA A 26 -15.87 -6.39 -7.03
CA ALA A 26 -15.26 -7.68 -7.36
C ALA A 26 -13.83 -7.77 -6.85
N GLU A 27 -13.03 -6.69 -6.99
CA GLU A 27 -11.66 -6.63 -6.44
C GLU A 27 -11.63 -6.82 -4.92
N VAL A 28 -12.52 -6.13 -4.20
CA VAL A 28 -12.63 -6.26 -2.74
C VAL A 28 -13.04 -7.68 -2.35
N CYS A 29 -14.05 -8.26 -3.01
CA CYS A 29 -14.48 -9.64 -2.74
C CYS A 29 -13.37 -10.66 -3.00
N VAL A 30 -12.63 -10.51 -4.10
CA VAL A 30 -11.49 -11.38 -4.42
C VAL A 30 -10.36 -11.19 -3.42
N ALA A 31 -10.03 -9.95 -3.05
CA ALA A 31 -9.01 -9.66 -2.04
C ALA A 31 -9.37 -10.24 -0.67
N VAL A 32 -10.62 -10.08 -0.23
CA VAL A 32 -11.13 -10.65 1.03
C VAL A 32 -11.12 -12.17 0.99
N ALA A 33 -11.60 -12.79 -0.09
CA ALA A 33 -11.61 -14.24 -0.24
C ALA A 33 -10.20 -14.82 -0.24
N LEU A 34 -9.26 -14.18 -0.94
CA LEU A 34 -7.87 -14.60 -0.96
C LEU A 34 -7.18 -14.40 0.38
N THR A 35 -7.44 -13.29 1.07
CA THR A 35 -6.94 -13.05 2.43
C THR A 35 -7.46 -14.11 3.39
N ALA A 36 -8.74 -14.46 3.30
CA ALA A 36 -9.34 -15.52 4.11
C ALA A 36 -8.71 -16.90 3.85
N VAL A 37 -8.45 -17.24 2.58
CA VAL A 37 -7.78 -18.49 2.21
C VAL A 37 -6.33 -18.51 2.69
N VAL A 38 -5.64 -17.38 2.55
CA VAL A 38 -4.23 -17.22 2.87
C VAL A 38 -3.97 -17.22 4.37
N LEU A 39 -4.77 -16.50 5.14
CA LEU A 39 -4.65 -16.43 6.60
C LEU A 39 -5.40 -17.58 7.28
N GLY A 40 -6.57 -17.95 6.78
CA GLY A 40 -7.39 -19.02 7.34
C GLY A 40 -6.86 -20.41 7.03
N GLY A 41 -6.35 -20.63 5.81
CA GLY A 41 -5.83 -21.93 5.38
C GLY A 41 -4.73 -22.49 6.29
N PRO A 42 -3.66 -21.75 6.60
CA PRO A 42 -2.63 -22.18 7.54
C PRO A 42 -3.15 -22.44 8.95
N VAL A 43 -4.09 -21.62 9.43
CA VAL A 43 -4.70 -21.79 10.77
C VAL A 43 -5.51 -23.08 10.83
N VAL A 44 -6.35 -23.34 9.82
CA VAL A 44 -7.13 -24.57 9.71
C VAL A 44 -6.21 -25.78 9.56
N ALA A 45 -5.19 -25.71 8.69
CA ALA A 45 -4.22 -26.78 8.53
C ALA A 45 -3.43 -27.07 9.81
N LEU A 46 -3.07 -26.03 10.57
CA LEU A 46 -2.47 -26.16 11.89
C LEU A 46 -3.42 -26.86 12.86
N GLY A 47 -4.68 -26.44 12.94
CA GLY A 47 -5.69 -27.07 13.78
C GLY A 47 -5.85 -28.57 13.47
N ILE A 48 -5.99 -28.93 12.19
CA ILE A 48 -6.07 -30.33 11.74
C ILE A 48 -4.80 -31.11 12.15
N ARG A 49 -3.60 -30.54 11.94
CA ARG A 49 -2.34 -31.19 12.31
C ARG A 49 -2.18 -31.37 13.80
N VAL A 50 -2.58 -30.38 14.61
CA VAL A 50 -2.55 -30.49 16.08
C VAL A 50 -3.49 -31.59 16.55
N VAL A 51 -4.74 -31.59 16.04
CA VAL A 51 -5.73 -32.63 16.39
C VAL A 51 -5.25 -34.03 15.97
N THR A 52 -4.70 -34.17 14.76
CA THR A 52 -4.17 -35.47 14.28
C THR A 52 -2.91 -35.91 15.05
N ALA A 53 -2.04 -34.99 15.46
CA ALA A 53 -0.87 -35.28 16.28
C ALA A 53 -1.27 -35.73 17.68
N LEU A 54 -2.25 -35.08 18.29
CA LEU A 54 -2.84 -35.46 19.58
C LEU A 54 -3.51 -36.85 19.50
N ALA A 55 -4.30 -37.09 18.46
CA ALA A 55 -4.96 -38.37 18.23
C ALA A 55 -3.95 -39.53 18.04
N ARG A 56 -2.81 -39.26 17.41
CA ARG A 56 -1.74 -40.26 17.19
C ARG A 56 -0.76 -40.38 18.37
N ARG A 57 -0.91 -39.58 19.42
CA ARG A 57 0.00 -39.51 20.60
C ARG A 57 1.49 -39.39 20.21
N SER A 58 1.79 -38.73 19.11
CA SER A 58 3.16 -38.56 18.58
C SER A 58 3.69 -37.16 18.90
N ALA A 59 4.53 -37.09 19.93
CA ALA A 59 5.21 -35.82 20.29
C ALA A 59 6.08 -35.28 19.14
N ALA A 60 6.75 -36.15 18.37
CA ALA A 60 7.58 -35.75 17.25
C ALA A 60 6.78 -35.06 16.14
N ALA A 61 5.57 -35.58 15.81
CA ALA A 61 4.70 -34.97 14.82
C ALA A 61 4.16 -33.59 15.27
N ALA A 62 3.88 -33.45 16.58
CA ALA A 62 3.44 -32.17 17.16
C ALA A 62 4.56 -31.11 17.10
N VAL A 63 5.79 -31.47 17.47
CA VAL A 63 6.97 -30.58 17.39
C VAL A 63 7.26 -30.15 15.94
N THR A 64 7.21 -31.09 14.99
CA THR A 64 7.41 -30.77 13.59
C THR A 64 6.34 -29.81 13.05
N SER A 65 5.07 -30.04 13.42
CA SER A 65 3.97 -29.17 13.05
C SER A 65 4.13 -27.74 13.62
N LEU A 66 4.55 -27.63 14.87
CA LEU A 66 4.82 -26.33 15.51
C LEU A 66 5.96 -25.59 14.81
N LYS A 67 7.09 -26.26 14.51
CA LYS A 67 8.22 -25.67 13.79
C LYS A 67 7.81 -25.12 12.42
N VAL A 68 7.04 -25.89 11.64
CA VAL A 68 6.56 -25.46 10.32
C VAL A 68 5.64 -24.24 10.46
N SER A 69 4.78 -24.21 11.46
CA SER A 69 3.87 -23.08 11.67
C SER A 69 4.60 -21.81 12.09
N LEU A 70 5.57 -21.92 12.98
CA LEU A 70 6.41 -20.79 13.40
C LEU A 70 7.23 -20.24 12.22
N LEU A 71 7.80 -21.11 11.38
CA LEU A 71 8.53 -20.69 10.19
C LEU A 71 7.61 -19.98 9.18
N THR A 72 6.41 -20.52 8.93
CA THR A 72 5.43 -19.89 8.04
C THR A 72 4.99 -18.53 8.57
N GLY A 73 4.72 -18.43 9.88
CA GLY A 73 4.37 -17.16 10.53
C GLY A 73 5.50 -16.12 10.44
N ALA A 74 6.75 -16.54 10.66
CA ALA A 74 7.92 -15.68 10.54
C ALA A 74 8.11 -15.17 9.10
N LEU A 75 7.95 -16.04 8.10
CA LEU A 75 8.02 -15.66 6.68
C LEU A 75 6.92 -14.67 6.29
N LEU A 76 5.68 -14.88 6.76
CA LEU A 76 4.58 -13.93 6.52
C LEU A 76 4.87 -12.58 7.18
N ALA A 77 5.33 -12.56 8.43
CA ALA A 77 5.69 -11.33 9.13
C ALA A 77 6.82 -10.58 8.40
N LEU A 78 7.85 -11.31 7.93
CA LEU A 78 8.91 -10.74 7.13
C LEU A 78 8.41 -10.15 5.80
N MET A 79 7.53 -10.85 5.08
CA MET A 79 6.93 -10.34 3.84
C MET A 79 6.12 -9.06 4.09
N VAL A 80 5.34 -9.01 5.17
CA VAL A 80 4.60 -7.80 5.56
C VAL A 80 5.58 -6.67 5.90
N ALA A 81 6.60 -6.92 6.70
CA ALA A 81 7.61 -5.92 7.06
C ALA A 81 8.32 -5.38 5.82
N LEU A 82 8.74 -6.24 4.89
CA LEU A 82 9.37 -5.83 3.63
C LEU A 82 8.41 -5.01 2.76
N SER A 83 7.13 -5.39 2.67
CA SER A 83 6.14 -4.63 1.89
C SER A 83 5.88 -3.24 2.47
N GLN A 84 5.96 -3.07 3.78
CA GLN A 84 5.81 -1.78 4.44
C GLN A 84 7.07 -0.89 4.31
N SER A 85 8.25 -1.51 4.29
CA SER A 85 9.52 -0.79 4.20
C SER A 85 9.87 -0.33 2.78
N THR A 86 9.31 -0.96 1.74
CA THR A 86 9.60 -0.61 0.34
C THR A 86 8.82 0.64 -0.10
N ALA A 87 9.57 1.67 -0.52
CA ALA A 87 9.03 2.85 -1.19
C ALA A 87 9.24 2.70 -2.71
N PHE A 88 8.36 1.92 -3.36
CA PHE A 88 8.50 1.62 -4.78
C PHE A 88 7.30 2.14 -5.59
N THR A 89 7.61 2.82 -6.69
CA THR A 89 6.65 3.13 -7.76
C THR A 89 7.30 2.81 -9.10
N PRO A 90 6.58 2.22 -10.08
CA PRO A 90 7.13 1.92 -11.38
C PRO A 90 7.70 3.16 -12.07
N ALA A 91 8.80 3.01 -12.79
CA ALA A 91 9.36 4.07 -13.60
C ALA A 91 8.35 4.54 -14.68
N ILE A 92 8.55 5.76 -15.14
CA ILE A 92 7.81 6.39 -16.23
C ILE A 92 8.83 6.80 -17.29
N ASP A 93 8.49 6.63 -18.56
CA ASP A 93 9.27 7.14 -19.66
C ASP A 93 8.85 8.58 -19.98
N GLY A 94 9.81 9.45 -20.28
CA GLY A 94 9.53 10.84 -20.60
C GLY A 94 10.79 11.69 -20.74
N PRO A 95 10.67 12.97 -21.13
CA PRO A 95 11.82 13.87 -21.32
C PRO A 95 12.53 14.23 -20.00
N ASP A 96 11.78 14.39 -18.90
CA ASP A 96 12.31 14.62 -17.53
C ASP A 96 11.37 13.95 -16.53
N PRO A 97 11.36 12.59 -16.49
CA PRO A 97 10.35 11.87 -15.75
C PRO A 97 10.55 11.92 -14.25
N ILE A 98 9.43 11.97 -13.52
CA ILE A 98 9.38 11.82 -12.07
C ILE A 98 8.51 10.62 -11.71
N ALA A 99 9.07 9.69 -10.94
CA ALA A 99 8.37 8.54 -10.40
C ALA A 99 8.91 8.26 -8.99
N GLU A 100 8.35 8.94 -8.00
CA GLU A 100 8.81 8.91 -6.62
C GLU A 100 7.68 8.52 -5.67
N LEU A 101 8.01 7.74 -4.66
CA LEU A 101 7.17 7.47 -3.50
C LEU A 101 8.03 7.73 -2.27
N ARG A 102 7.81 8.86 -1.58
CA ARG A 102 8.70 9.34 -0.54
C ARG A 102 7.98 10.04 0.61
N PRO A 103 8.58 10.05 1.80
CA PRO A 103 8.08 10.86 2.90
C PRO A 103 8.45 12.33 2.70
N ILE A 104 7.58 13.20 3.21
CA ILE A 104 7.84 14.63 3.42
C ILE A 104 7.53 14.98 4.88
N THR A 105 8.07 16.11 5.34
CA THR A 105 7.73 16.63 6.68
C THR A 105 6.61 17.64 6.55
N VAL A 106 5.46 17.33 7.12
CA VAL A 106 4.26 18.17 7.16
C VAL A 106 3.96 18.50 8.63
N ASN A 107 4.03 19.74 9.01
CA ASN A 107 3.75 20.19 10.40
C ASN A 107 4.46 19.34 11.48
N GLY A 108 5.73 18.96 11.21
CA GLY A 108 6.55 18.14 12.11
C GLY A 108 6.29 16.63 12.08
N ARG A 109 5.42 16.17 11.18
CA ARG A 109 5.08 14.75 10.99
C ARG A 109 5.60 14.21 9.65
N ALA A 110 5.93 12.92 9.60
CA ALA A 110 6.32 12.27 8.35
C ALA A 110 5.07 11.76 7.61
N GLU A 111 4.78 12.35 6.46
CA GLU A 111 3.68 11.96 5.59
C GLU A 111 4.22 11.57 4.21
N TRP A 112 3.48 10.79 3.45
CA TRP A 112 3.97 10.23 2.21
C TRP A 112 3.28 10.82 0.99
N LEU A 113 4.10 11.11 -0.03
CA LEU A 113 3.64 11.51 -1.36
C LEU A 113 4.06 10.48 -2.41
N SER A 114 3.18 10.26 -3.37
CA SER A 114 3.53 9.69 -4.67
C SER A 114 3.52 10.79 -5.70
N LEU A 115 4.63 10.98 -6.42
CA LEU A 115 4.79 11.98 -7.47
C LEU A 115 5.06 11.24 -8.78
N ARG A 116 4.24 11.50 -9.79
CA ARG A 116 4.34 10.80 -11.07
C ARG A 116 4.07 11.75 -12.23
N GLY A 117 4.93 11.73 -13.22
CA GLY A 117 4.80 12.54 -14.43
C GLY A 117 5.89 12.24 -15.45
N GLN A 118 5.60 12.45 -16.73
CA GLN A 118 6.56 12.26 -17.81
C GLN A 118 7.56 13.43 -17.93
N ASP A 119 7.23 14.55 -17.33
CA ASP A 119 8.05 15.77 -17.38
C ASP A 119 7.85 16.58 -16.10
N ARG A 120 8.93 16.73 -15.32
CA ARG A 120 8.94 17.46 -14.04
C ARG A 120 8.58 18.95 -14.18
N SER A 121 8.74 19.52 -15.36
CA SER A 121 8.38 20.92 -15.63
C SER A 121 6.89 21.19 -15.78
N LYS A 122 6.08 20.13 -15.88
CA LYS A 122 4.62 20.24 -16.04
C LYS A 122 3.94 20.75 -14.77
N PRO A 123 2.72 21.32 -14.91
CA PRO A 123 1.94 21.75 -13.77
C PRO A 123 1.69 20.61 -12.78
N VAL A 124 1.70 20.95 -11.49
CA VAL A 124 1.39 20.00 -10.42
C VAL A 124 -0.11 19.85 -10.26
N LEU A 125 -0.60 18.60 -10.22
CA LEU A 125 -1.97 18.22 -9.88
C LEU A 125 -1.95 17.42 -8.60
N LEU A 126 -2.40 18.01 -7.49
CA LEU A 126 -2.51 17.34 -6.20
C LEU A 126 -3.88 16.66 -6.06
N PHE A 127 -3.88 15.33 -6.02
CA PHE A 127 -5.08 14.55 -5.77
C PHE A 127 -5.32 14.36 -4.27
N LEU A 128 -6.46 14.85 -3.81
CA LEU A 128 -6.94 14.69 -2.44
C LEU A 128 -7.84 13.47 -2.35
N SER A 129 -7.37 12.45 -1.64
CA SER A 129 -8.14 11.23 -1.42
C SER A 129 -9.39 11.50 -0.60
N GLY A 130 -10.53 10.99 -1.01
CA GLY A 130 -11.75 11.02 -0.24
C GLY A 130 -11.77 9.98 0.89
N GLY A 131 -12.70 10.14 1.86
CA GLY A 131 -12.85 9.21 2.98
C GLY A 131 -11.62 9.19 3.88
N PRO A 132 -11.46 10.15 4.81
CA PRO A 132 -10.23 10.28 5.59
C PRO A 132 -9.80 8.93 6.19
N GLY A 133 -8.48 8.63 6.06
CA GLY A 133 -7.91 7.37 6.52
C GLY A 133 -7.85 6.23 5.49
N GLY A 134 -8.33 6.45 4.25
CA GLY A 134 -8.19 5.50 3.14
C GLY A 134 -7.06 5.87 2.18
N SER A 135 -6.28 4.89 1.71
CA SER A 135 -5.32 5.10 0.63
C SER A 135 -5.98 4.89 -0.73
N GLN A 136 -5.84 5.87 -1.61
CA GLN A 136 -6.26 5.78 -3.01
C GLN A 136 -5.07 5.83 -3.98
N LEU A 137 -3.84 5.69 -3.49
CA LEU A 137 -2.62 5.79 -4.27
C LEU A 137 -2.61 4.83 -5.48
N VAL A 138 -3.03 3.57 -5.27
CA VAL A 138 -3.08 2.57 -6.34
C VAL A 138 -4.14 2.91 -7.38
N ALA A 139 -5.32 3.34 -6.93
CA ALA A 139 -6.41 3.76 -7.81
C ALA A 139 -6.02 5.01 -8.60
N ALA A 140 -5.47 6.02 -7.93
CA ALA A 140 -5.00 7.26 -8.57
C ALA A 140 -3.94 6.97 -9.64
N ARG A 141 -2.95 6.13 -9.34
CA ARG A 141 -1.93 5.71 -10.30
C ARG A 141 -2.51 5.03 -11.55
N HIS A 142 -3.60 4.28 -11.40
CA HIS A 142 -4.25 3.62 -12.53
C HIS A 142 -5.18 4.57 -13.29
N CYS A 143 -6.02 5.31 -12.57
CA CYS A 143 -7.04 6.17 -13.19
C CYS A 143 -6.45 7.44 -13.79
N PHE A 144 -5.34 7.94 -13.27
CA PHE A 144 -4.72 9.20 -13.71
C PHE A 144 -3.45 8.99 -14.53
N ALA A 145 -3.18 7.76 -15.00
CA ALA A 145 -1.99 7.47 -15.82
C ALA A 145 -1.93 8.34 -17.08
N ASP A 146 -3.05 8.65 -17.72
CA ASP A 146 -3.10 9.51 -18.91
C ASP A 146 -2.78 10.97 -18.58
N LEU A 147 -3.02 11.42 -17.35
CA LEU A 147 -2.70 12.77 -16.89
C LEU A 147 -1.19 12.96 -16.64
N GLU A 148 -0.44 11.86 -16.41
CA GLU A 148 1.00 11.90 -16.14
C GLU A 148 1.81 12.47 -17.34
N ARG A 149 1.20 12.57 -18.54
CA ARG A 149 1.77 13.22 -19.71
C ARG A 149 1.77 14.75 -19.59
N ASP A 150 0.71 15.31 -19.02
CA ASP A 150 0.42 16.74 -19.02
C ASP A 150 0.60 17.39 -17.65
N TYR A 151 0.73 16.58 -16.60
CA TYR A 151 0.87 17.00 -15.21
C TYR A 151 1.90 16.16 -14.45
N VAL A 152 2.46 16.75 -13.40
CA VAL A 152 3.02 15.98 -12.29
C VAL A 152 1.86 15.65 -11.35
N VAL A 153 1.36 14.42 -11.44
CA VAL A 153 0.27 13.93 -10.59
C VAL A 153 0.82 13.56 -9.22
N VAL A 154 0.35 14.22 -8.20
CA VAL A 154 0.75 13.99 -6.81
C VAL A 154 -0.42 13.39 -6.05
N THR A 155 -0.21 12.23 -5.44
CA THR A 155 -1.17 11.61 -4.52
C THR A 155 -0.63 11.73 -3.10
N TRP A 156 -1.41 12.31 -2.21
CA TRP A 156 -1.05 12.48 -0.82
C TRP A 156 -1.69 11.38 0.05
N GLU A 157 -0.83 10.61 0.72
CA GLU A 157 -1.24 9.72 1.80
C GLU A 157 -1.46 10.56 3.06
N GLN A 158 -2.71 10.88 3.33
CA GLN A 158 -3.11 11.73 4.45
C GLN A 158 -2.75 11.12 5.80
N PRO A 159 -2.58 11.91 6.88
CA PRO A 159 -2.27 11.39 8.20
C PRO A 159 -3.33 10.37 8.66
N GLY A 160 -2.86 9.24 9.21
CA GLY A 160 -3.71 8.10 9.56
C GLY A 160 -3.99 7.14 8.39
N ALA A 161 -3.50 7.40 7.16
CA ALA A 161 -3.69 6.53 6.00
C ALA A 161 -2.39 5.81 5.61
N ALA A 162 -2.50 4.55 5.25
CA ALA A 162 -1.44 3.70 4.67
C ALA A 162 -0.02 3.97 5.20
N LYS A 163 0.89 4.52 4.37
CA LYS A 163 2.27 4.81 4.79
C LYS A 163 2.37 5.96 5.78
N SER A 164 1.39 6.86 5.81
CA SER A 164 1.27 7.96 6.79
C SER A 164 0.47 7.57 8.04
N TYR A 165 0.16 6.27 8.21
CA TYR A 165 -0.65 5.80 9.35
C TYR A 165 -0.05 6.18 10.70
N SER A 166 1.27 6.08 10.84
CA SER A 166 1.98 6.40 12.07
C SER A 166 2.33 7.89 12.25
N ALA A 167 1.94 8.75 11.30
CA ALA A 167 2.22 10.18 11.36
C ALA A 167 1.53 10.86 12.56
N ILE A 168 0.36 10.36 12.95
CA ILE A 168 -0.45 10.89 14.05
C ILE A 168 -1.22 9.75 14.72
N ASN A 169 -1.55 9.92 16.00
CA ASN A 169 -2.50 9.00 16.64
C ASN A 169 -3.89 9.22 16.01
N PRO A 170 -4.56 8.16 15.53
CA PRO A 170 -5.88 8.28 14.90
C PRO A 170 -6.94 8.99 15.75
N ALA A 171 -6.83 8.93 17.07
CA ALA A 171 -7.73 9.64 17.99
C ALA A 171 -7.56 11.17 17.97
N ASP A 172 -6.41 11.66 17.50
CA ASP A 172 -6.08 13.09 17.46
C ASP A 172 -6.34 13.72 16.07
N ILE A 173 -6.87 12.94 15.12
CA ILE A 173 -7.19 13.43 13.79
C ILE A 173 -8.48 14.24 13.84
N THR A 174 -8.40 15.47 13.35
CA THR A 174 -9.53 16.40 13.24
C THR A 174 -9.64 16.94 11.81
N LEU A 175 -10.74 17.61 11.50
CA LEU A 175 -10.86 18.31 10.22
C LEU A 175 -9.75 19.36 10.05
N GLU A 176 -9.39 20.07 11.13
CA GLU A 176 -8.34 21.07 11.14
C GLU A 176 -6.96 20.45 10.82
N THR A 177 -6.70 19.22 11.27
CA THR A 177 -5.50 18.48 10.89
C THR A 177 -5.40 18.34 9.36
N TYR A 178 -6.46 17.91 8.69
CA TYR A 178 -6.46 17.75 7.23
C TYR A 178 -6.33 19.09 6.50
N LEU A 179 -6.98 20.15 6.99
CA LEU A 179 -6.91 21.48 6.38
C LEU A 179 -5.51 22.08 6.50
N SER A 180 -4.93 22.04 7.70
CA SER A 180 -3.58 22.59 7.94
C SER A 180 -2.51 21.81 7.21
N ASP A 181 -2.61 20.47 7.17
CA ASP A 181 -1.65 19.62 6.47
C ASP A 181 -1.79 19.76 4.94
N GLY A 182 -3.02 19.83 4.41
CA GLY A 182 -3.26 20.07 3.01
C GLY A 182 -2.71 21.42 2.53
N ALA A 183 -2.85 22.47 3.33
CA ALA A 183 -2.23 23.77 3.05
C ALA A 183 -0.70 23.70 3.06
N ALA A 184 -0.11 22.99 4.03
CA ALA A 184 1.34 22.81 4.12
C ALA A 184 1.86 21.97 2.94
N VAL A 185 1.20 20.88 2.56
CA VAL A 185 1.55 20.07 1.39
C VAL A 185 1.51 20.91 0.11
N THR A 186 0.46 21.70 -0.07
CA THR A 186 0.33 22.62 -1.21
C THR A 186 1.52 23.58 -1.30
N GLU A 187 1.91 24.18 -0.19
CA GLU A 187 3.02 25.11 -0.16
C GLU A 187 4.39 24.44 -0.39
N ILE A 188 4.58 23.22 0.13
CA ILE A 188 5.77 22.40 -0.14
C ILE A 188 5.89 22.13 -1.63
N LEU A 189 4.82 21.69 -2.28
CA LEU A 189 4.80 21.37 -3.70
C LEU A 189 5.04 22.63 -4.56
N ARG A 190 4.40 23.75 -4.23
CA ARG A 190 4.62 25.02 -4.93
C ARG A 190 6.10 25.42 -4.93
N ARG A 191 6.76 25.33 -3.78
CA ARG A 191 8.20 25.66 -3.63
C ARG A 191 9.08 24.67 -4.37
N GLU A 192 8.81 23.39 -4.24
CA GLU A 192 9.62 22.34 -4.86
C GLU A 192 9.62 22.42 -6.38
N PHE A 193 8.45 22.70 -6.98
CA PHE A 193 8.29 22.79 -8.43
C PHE A 193 8.40 24.23 -8.98
N GLY A 194 8.63 25.22 -8.12
CA GLY A 194 8.75 26.61 -8.52
C GLY A 194 7.48 27.18 -9.18
N GLN A 195 6.31 26.75 -8.73
CA GLN A 195 5.02 27.13 -9.32
C GLN A 195 4.21 28.02 -8.38
N ASP A 196 3.66 29.10 -8.92
CA ASP A 196 2.80 30.01 -8.18
C ASP A 196 1.43 29.37 -7.83
N HIS A 197 0.99 28.44 -8.66
CA HIS A 197 -0.29 27.73 -8.52
C HIS A 197 -0.09 26.24 -8.77
N ILE A 198 -0.87 25.41 -8.08
CA ILE A 198 -1.04 23.99 -8.37
C ILE A 198 -2.53 23.70 -8.55
N TYR A 199 -2.84 22.62 -9.25
CA TYR A 199 -4.22 22.14 -9.43
C TYR A 199 -4.59 21.19 -8.29
N LEU A 200 -5.88 21.20 -7.89
CA LEU A 200 -6.48 20.30 -6.91
C LEU A 200 -7.61 19.51 -7.58
#